data_5117c688b3af67240e2d5d44814c10cc
#
_entry.id   5117c688b3af67240e2d5d44814c10cc
#
_cell.length_a   1.000
_cell.length_b   1.000
_cell.length_c   1.000
_cell.angle_alpha   90.00
_cell.angle_beta   90.00
_cell.angle_gamma   90.00
#
_symmetry.space_group_name_H-M   'P 1'
#
loop_
_entity.id
_entity.type
_entity.pdbx_description
1 polymer ?
#
loop_
_entity_poly.entity_id
_entity_poly.type
_entity_poly.pdbx_seq_one_letter_code
_entity_poly.pdbx_strand_id
1 'polypeptide(L)'
;MDDQNRRTRREFLTHAAGAAAAIASLGEAVLASQTPAGATGLPMRVLGRTGERVSILCLGGWHIGSVKDPTEAIGIMHAAIDEGLTFFDNCWDYHDGGAEEIMGRALADGHRNKVFLMTKNCERDYQGSMRCLDDSLRRLRTDRIDLWQFHEIIYDNDPDW
;
A
#
# COMPACT_ATOMS: atom_id res chain seq x y z
N MET A 1 -19.20 45.41 -22.24
CA MET A 1 -18.53 44.81 -21.06
C MET A 1 -19.56 44.01 -20.33
N ASP A 2 -19.34 42.74 -20.34
CA ASP A 2 -20.31 41.66 -20.26
C ASP A 2 -20.75 41.38 -18.83
N ASP A 3 -22.05 41.61 -18.52
CA ASP A 3 -22.68 41.40 -17.20
C ASP A 3 -23.32 39.98 -17.10
N GLN A 4 -22.88 39.02 -17.94
CA GLN A 4 -23.51 37.70 -18.03
C GLN A 4 -22.97 36.63 -17.04
N ASN A 5 -22.11 36.96 -16.09
CA ASN A 5 -21.54 35.94 -15.21
C ASN A 5 -21.80 36.13 -13.70
N ARG A 6 -22.86 36.85 -13.34
CA ARG A 6 -23.31 36.97 -11.93
C ARG A 6 -24.33 35.89 -11.62
N ARG A 7 -23.86 34.74 -11.14
CA ARG A 7 -24.74 33.71 -10.56
C ARG A 7 -25.49 34.31 -9.36
N THR A 8 -26.79 34.12 -9.30
CA THR A 8 -27.62 34.54 -8.17
C THR A 8 -27.36 33.67 -6.95
N ARG A 9 -27.61 34.20 -5.74
CA ARG A 9 -27.49 33.40 -4.50
C ARG A 9 -28.31 32.11 -4.55
N ARG A 10 -29.48 32.16 -5.23
CA ARG A 10 -30.35 31.00 -5.37
C ARG A 10 -29.75 29.93 -6.26
N GLU A 11 -29.15 30.32 -7.38
CA GLU A 11 -28.44 29.40 -8.28
C GLU A 11 -27.20 28.78 -7.59
N PHE A 12 -26.48 29.59 -6.81
CA PHE A 12 -25.34 29.06 -6.01
C PHE A 12 -25.81 28.02 -4.99
N LEU A 13 -26.88 28.31 -4.24
CA LEU A 13 -27.40 27.36 -3.24
C LEU A 13 -27.96 26.09 -3.88
N THR A 14 -28.59 26.17 -5.05
CA THR A 14 -29.09 25.00 -5.77
C THR A 14 -27.93 24.11 -6.26
N HIS A 15 -26.84 24.70 -6.76
CA HIS A 15 -25.66 23.95 -7.18
C HIS A 15 -24.90 23.38 -5.98
N ALA A 16 -24.81 24.12 -4.87
CA ALA A 16 -24.19 23.65 -3.64
C ALA A 16 -24.95 22.47 -3.02
N ALA A 17 -26.30 22.55 -3.02
CA ALA A 17 -27.13 21.44 -2.55
C ALA A 17 -27.04 20.20 -3.45
N GLY A 18 -26.95 20.39 -4.78
CA GLY A 18 -26.70 19.30 -5.73
C GLY A 18 -25.34 18.65 -5.54
N ALA A 19 -24.29 19.46 -5.31
CA ALA A 19 -22.95 18.96 -5.02
C ALA A 19 -22.87 18.20 -3.68
N ALA A 20 -23.55 18.70 -2.64
CA ALA A 20 -23.62 18.02 -1.35
C ALA A 20 -24.36 16.67 -1.45
N ALA A 21 -25.43 16.58 -2.21
CA ALA A 21 -26.14 15.33 -2.47
C ALA A 21 -25.29 14.34 -3.27
N ALA A 22 -24.53 14.81 -4.25
CA ALA A 22 -23.60 13.97 -5.01
C ALA A 22 -22.44 13.45 -4.15
N ILE A 23 -21.91 14.26 -3.23
CA ILE A 23 -20.89 13.84 -2.27
C ILE A 23 -21.45 12.83 -1.27
N ALA A 24 -22.68 13.02 -0.79
CA ALA A 24 -23.35 12.09 0.10
C ALA A 24 -23.60 10.73 -0.58
N SER A 25 -24.06 10.72 -1.84
CA SER A 25 -24.26 9.47 -2.61
C SER A 25 -22.94 8.77 -2.95
N LEU A 26 -21.87 9.52 -3.19
CA LEU A 26 -20.52 8.95 -3.35
C LEU A 26 -20.01 8.38 -2.02
N GLY A 27 -20.31 9.01 -0.90
CA GLY A 27 -19.99 8.51 0.44
C GLY A 27 -20.69 7.20 0.75
N GLU A 28 -21.97 7.07 0.42
CA GLU A 28 -22.73 5.80 0.57
C GLU A 28 -22.23 4.72 -0.38
N ALA A 29 -21.88 5.05 -1.63
CA ALA A 29 -21.28 4.10 -2.57
C ALA A 29 -19.89 3.62 -2.12
N VAL A 30 -19.10 4.52 -1.52
CA VAL A 30 -17.78 4.17 -0.93
C VAL A 30 -17.96 3.31 0.33
N LEU A 31 -18.98 3.59 1.17
CA LEU A 31 -19.31 2.78 2.34
C LEU A 31 -19.90 1.41 1.93
N ALA A 32 -20.74 1.37 0.89
CA ALA A 32 -21.30 0.12 0.37
C ALA A 32 -20.25 -0.77 -0.34
N SER A 33 -19.15 -0.20 -0.82
CA SER A 33 -18.01 -0.95 -1.36
C SER A 33 -17.07 -1.49 -0.27
N GLN A 34 -17.33 -1.19 1.01
CA GLN A 34 -16.66 -1.85 2.13
C GLN A 34 -17.21 -3.28 2.25
N THR A 35 -16.52 -4.20 1.62
CA THR A 35 -16.80 -5.62 1.80
C THR A 35 -16.56 -6.02 3.25
N PRO A 36 -17.31 -7.00 3.77
CA PRO A 36 -17.17 -7.45 5.16
C PRO A 36 -15.73 -7.69 5.54
N ALA A 37 -15.43 -7.45 6.81
CA ALA A 37 -14.16 -7.83 7.43
C ALA A 37 -13.75 -9.23 6.98
N GLY A 38 -12.46 -9.48 6.75
CA GLY A 38 -11.93 -10.82 6.61
C GLY A 38 -12.34 -11.69 7.80
N ALA A 39 -12.10 -12.99 7.74
CA ALA A 39 -12.49 -13.95 8.79
C ALA A 39 -12.06 -13.53 10.21
N THR A 40 -11.11 -12.64 10.35
CA THR A 40 -10.56 -12.09 11.60
C THR A 40 -11.12 -10.71 11.98
N GLY A 41 -11.99 -10.10 11.18
CA GLY A 41 -12.62 -8.82 11.50
C GLY A 41 -11.90 -7.56 11.02
N LEU A 42 -10.68 -7.64 10.45
CA LEU A 42 -10.00 -6.48 9.87
C LEU A 42 -10.70 -6.02 8.58
N PRO A 43 -11.01 -4.72 8.44
CA PRO A 43 -11.59 -4.18 7.21
C PRO A 43 -10.63 -4.35 6.03
N MET A 44 -11.18 -4.72 4.88
CA MET A 44 -10.46 -4.93 3.64
C MET A 44 -10.87 -3.88 2.59
N ARG A 45 -9.96 -3.48 1.72
CA ARG A 45 -10.22 -2.58 0.59
C ARG A 45 -9.61 -3.10 -0.70
N VAL A 46 -10.24 -2.72 -1.80
CA VAL A 46 -9.62 -2.89 -3.12
C VAL A 46 -8.52 -1.84 -3.28
N LEU A 47 -7.33 -2.27 -3.69
CA LEU A 47 -6.17 -1.41 -3.92
C LEU A 47 -6.32 -0.69 -5.28
N GLY A 48 -6.82 0.53 -5.24
CA GLY A 48 -7.02 1.36 -6.44
C GLY A 48 -7.89 0.65 -7.49
N ARG A 49 -7.34 0.49 -8.71
CA ARG A 49 -8.00 -0.17 -9.85
C ARG A 49 -7.44 -1.58 -10.14
N THR A 50 -6.64 -2.13 -9.26
CA THR A 50 -5.96 -3.41 -9.47
C THR A 50 -6.91 -4.62 -9.37
N GLY A 51 -8.00 -4.48 -8.61
CA GLY A 51 -8.87 -5.58 -8.22
C GLY A 51 -8.38 -6.36 -6.99
N GLU A 52 -7.12 -6.15 -6.59
CA GLU A 52 -6.54 -6.81 -5.42
C GLU A 52 -7.13 -6.28 -4.12
N ARG A 53 -7.42 -7.17 -3.19
CA ARG A 53 -7.98 -6.83 -1.88
C ARG A 53 -6.93 -6.93 -0.80
N VAL A 54 -6.72 -5.83 -0.09
CA VAL A 54 -5.75 -5.75 1.00
C VAL A 54 -6.41 -5.25 2.28
N SER A 55 -5.82 -5.60 3.44
CA SER A 55 -6.24 -5.00 4.72
C SER A 55 -5.99 -3.48 4.68
N ILE A 56 -6.88 -2.71 5.33
CA ILE A 56 -6.71 -1.24 5.43
C ILE A 56 -5.50 -0.85 6.29
N LEU A 57 -5.03 -1.76 7.13
CA LEU A 57 -3.78 -1.65 7.86
C LEU A 57 -2.68 -2.36 7.06
N CYS A 58 -1.49 -1.79 7.08
CA CYS A 58 -0.29 -2.32 6.44
C CYS A 58 0.82 -2.46 7.49
N LEU A 59 1.57 -3.55 7.45
CA LEU A 59 2.75 -3.73 8.28
C LEU A 59 3.96 -3.16 7.55
N GLY A 60 4.60 -2.13 8.15
CA GLY A 60 5.74 -1.43 7.56
C GLY A 60 7.08 -2.07 7.93
N GLY A 61 7.89 -2.38 6.93
CA GLY A 61 9.20 -3.02 7.06
C GLY A 61 10.23 -2.18 7.79
N TRP A 62 10.18 -0.85 7.69
CA TRP A 62 11.14 0.01 8.38
C TRP A 62 11.17 -0.23 9.89
N HIS A 63 10.00 -0.22 10.54
CA HIS A 63 9.91 -0.44 11.99
C HIS A 63 10.21 -1.89 12.38
N ILE A 64 9.73 -2.85 11.60
CA ILE A 64 10.01 -4.27 11.82
C ILE A 64 11.51 -4.56 11.68
N GLY A 65 12.18 -3.97 10.69
CA GLY A 65 13.62 -4.11 10.49
C GLY A 65 14.47 -3.51 11.63
N SER A 66 13.91 -2.60 12.44
CA SER A 66 14.58 -2.01 13.60
C SER A 66 14.49 -2.84 14.88
N VAL A 67 13.66 -3.89 14.90
CA VAL A 67 13.52 -4.78 16.07
C VAL A 67 14.80 -5.58 16.23
N LYS A 68 15.44 -5.47 17.40
CA LYS A 68 16.77 -6.05 17.65
C LYS A 68 16.77 -7.58 17.67
N ASP A 69 15.72 -8.17 18.22
CA ASP A 69 15.57 -9.63 18.24
C ASP A 69 14.80 -10.09 17.00
N PRO A 70 15.46 -10.81 16.09
CA PRO A 70 14.81 -11.37 14.92
C PRO A 70 13.62 -12.28 15.23
N THR A 71 13.64 -12.96 16.36
CA THR A 71 12.55 -13.85 16.78
C THR A 71 11.30 -13.02 17.15
N GLU A 72 11.51 -11.93 17.87
CA GLU A 72 10.43 -10.98 18.18
C GLU A 72 9.84 -10.36 16.90
N ALA A 73 10.69 -9.89 15.97
CA ALA A 73 10.25 -9.34 14.69
C ALA A 73 9.39 -10.33 13.90
N ILE A 74 9.83 -11.59 13.81
CA ILE A 74 9.08 -12.66 13.15
C ILE A 74 7.76 -12.93 13.88
N GLY A 75 7.78 -12.99 15.21
CA GLY A 75 6.58 -13.18 16.03
C GLY A 75 5.52 -12.09 15.80
N ILE A 76 5.94 -10.82 15.71
CA ILE A 76 5.04 -9.69 15.39
C ILE A 76 4.40 -9.88 14.00
N MET A 77 5.19 -10.26 13.00
CA MET A 77 4.67 -10.49 11.64
C MET A 77 3.68 -11.66 11.59
N HIS A 78 3.98 -12.76 12.27
CA HIS A 78 3.07 -13.90 12.35
C HIS A 78 1.77 -13.53 13.07
N ALA A 79 1.85 -12.84 14.22
CA ALA A 79 0.67 -12.36 14.94
C ALA A 79 -0.19 -11.44 14.06
N ALA A 80 0.42 -10.53 13.29
CA ALA A 80 -0.30 -9.67 12.36
C ALA A 80 -1.05 -10.48 11.28
N ILE A 81 -0.42 -11.52 10.73
CA ILE A 81 -1.04 -12.42 9.75
C ILE A 81 -2.22 -13.19 10.39
N ASP A 82 -2.05 -13.68 11.58
CA ASP A 82 -3.08 -14.44 12.30
C ASP A 82 -4.29 -13.57 12.65
N GLU A 83 -4.08 -12.27 12.91
CA GLU A 83 -5.13 -11.26 13.07
C GLU A 83 -5.74 -10.80 11.74
N GLY A 84 -5.30 -11.35 10.61
CA GLY A 84 -5.86 -11.10 9.27
C GLY A 84 -5.29 -9.91 8.55
N LEU A 85 -4.15 -9.36 8.97
CA LEU A 85 -3.45 -8.34 8.24
C LEU A 85 -2.78 -8.98 7.02
N THR A 86 -3.14 -8.51 5.83
CA THR A 86 -2.67 -9.08 4.57
C THR A 86 -1.71 -8.19 3.81
N PHE A 87 -1.56 -6.92 4.17
CA PHE A 87 -0.73 -5.97 3.43
C PHE A 87 0.60 -5.75 4.15
N PHE A 88 1.70 -6.11 3.47
CA PHE A 88 3.07 -5.98 3.97
C PHE A 88 3.87 -5.07 3.04
N ASP A 89 4.45 -4.01 3.60
CA ASP A 89 5.26 -3.02 2.90
C ASP A 89 6.73 -3.14 3.31
N ASN A 90 7.64 -3.10 2.36
CA ASN A 90 9.08 -3.05 2.60
C ASN A 90 9.78 -2.11 1.60
N CYS A 91 11.09 -2.02 1.65
CA CYS A 91 11.93 -1.33 0.69
C CYS A 91 13.31 -1.99 0.61
N TRP A 92 13.92 -1.93 -0.57
CA TRP A 92 15.24 -2.48 -0.84
C TRP A 92 16.34 -1.95 0.09
N ASP A 93 16.26 -0.67 0.48
CA ASP A 93 17.28 0.01 1.30
C ASP A 93 17.00 0.01 2.81
N TYR A 94 15.83 -0.45 3.25
CA TYR A 94 15.50 -0.43 4.68
C TYR A 94 16.47 -1.29 5.49
N HIS A 95 17.25 -0.63 6.35
CA HIS A 95 18.30 -1.24 7.18
C HIS A 95 19.33 -2.02 6.34
N ASP A 96 19.78 -1.42 5.23
CA ASP A 96 20.73 -2.02 4.30
C ASP A 96 20.27 -3.40 3.76
N GLY A 97 18.96 -3.56 3.57
CA GLY A 97 18.30 -4.79 3.13
C GLY A 97 17.90 -5.75 4.26
N GLY A 98 18.30 -5.48 5.49
CA GLY A 98 17.97 -6.31 6.64
C GLY A 98 16.47 -6.44 6.91
N ALA A 99 15.68 -5.40 6.59
CA ALA A 99 14.23 -5.43 6.70
C ALA A 99 13.60 -6.45 5.73
N GLU A 100 14.10 -6.56 4.51
CA GLU A 100 13.66 -7.59 3.56
C GLU A 100 14.10 -8.99 4.00
N GLU A 101 15.32 -9.14 4.50
CA GLU A 101 15.82 -10.43 4.97
C GLU A 101 15.01 -11.01 6.15
N ILE A 102 14.67 -10.16 7.13
CA ILE A 102 13.85 -10.59 8.27
C ILE A 102 12.42 -10.91 7.84
N MET A 103 11.83 -10.11 6.95
CA MET A 103 10.50 -10.35 6.40
C MET A 103 10.48 -11.64 5.57
N GLY A 104 11.51 -11.91 4.76
CA GLY A 104 11.65 -13.15 4.00
C GLY A 104 11.70 -14.39 4.88
N ARG A 105 12.30 -14.30 6.06
CA ARG A 105 12.28 -15.38 7.06
C ARG A 105 10.89 -15.58 7.64
N ALA A 106 10.18 -14.51 7.95
CA ALA A 106 8.82 -14.58 8.50
C ALA A 106 7.81 -15.12 7.48
N LEU A 107 8.01 -14.86 6.20
CA LEU A 107 7.10 -15.29 5.14
C LEU A 107 7.37 -16.73 4.65
N ALA A 108 8.34 -17.44 5.22
CA ALA A 108 8.56 -18.84 4.95
C ALA A 108 7.36 -19.71 5.36
N ASP A 109 7.44 -21.01 5.07
CA ASP A 109 6.48 -22.04 5.53
C ASP A 109 5.01 -21.75 5.16
N GLY A 110 4.80 -21.14 3.99
CA GLY A 110 3.49 -20.86 3.44
C GLY A 110 2.88 -19.50 3.82
N HIS A 111 3.50 -18.73 4.72
CA HIS A 111 3.04 -17.40 5.10
C HIS A 111 3.05 -16.41 3.93
N ARG A 112 3.97 -16.55 2.96
CA ARG A 112 4.02 -15.73 1.74
C ARG A 112 2.69 -15.71 0.98
N ASN A 113 1.95 -16.81 0.99
CA ASN A 113 0.67 -16.93 0.28
C ASN A 113 -0.51 -16.25 1.02
N LYS A 114 -0.29 -15.82 2.26
CA LYS A 114 -1.31 -15.15 3.07
C LYS A 114 -1.25 -13.63 2.96
N VAL A 115 -0.21 -13.08 2.31
CA VAL A 115 0.03 -11.64 2.25
C VAL A 115 0.15 -11.13 0.82
N PHE A 116 -0.27 -9.88 0.65
CA PHE A 116 0.04 -9.02 -0.49
C PHE A 116 1.34 -8.28 -0.14
N LEU A 117 2.42 -8.62 -0.81
CA LEU A 117 3.77 -8.15 -0.51
C LEU A 117 4.18 -7.00 -1.43
N MET A 118 4.51 -5.87 -0.83
CA MET A 118 5.04 -4.71 -1.53
C MET A 118 6.49 -4.46 -1.12
N THR A 119 7.32 -4.09 -2.07
CA THR A 119 8.64 -3.48 -1.81
C THR A 119 8.93 -2.36 -2.81
N LYS A 120 10.06 -1.67 -2.64
CA LYS A 120 10.37 -0.46 -3.38
C LYS A 120 11.74 -0.54 -4.02
N ASN A 121 11.82 0.05 -5.22
CA ASN A 121 13.05 0.26 -5.98
C ASN A 121 13.65 1.63 -5.61
N CYS A 122 14.95 1.65 -5.30
CA CYS A 122 15.69 2.87 -4.96
C CYS A 122 16.49 3.43 -6.14
N GLU A 123 16.59 2.70 -7.23
CA GLU A 123 17.29 3.09 -8.44
C GLU A 123 16.35 3.74 -9.47
N ARG A 124 16.93 4.46 -10.43
CA ARG A 124 16.19 5.16 -11.48
C ARG A 124 16.49 4.67 -12.89
N ASP A 125 17.59 3.97 -13.10
CA ASP A 125 17.92 3.35 -14.38
C ASP A 125 17.49 1.87 -14.41
N TYR A 126 17.36 1.33 -15.62
CA TYR A 126 16.90 -0.04 -15.84
C TYR A 126 17.79 -1.09 -15.17
N GLN A 127 19.11 -0.96 -15.32
CA GLN A 127 20.04 -1.98 -14.77
C GLN A 127 20.09 -1.96 -13.25
N GLY A 128 20.09 -0.77 -12.66
CA GLY A 128 19.99 -0.59 -11.22
C GLY A 128 18.69 -1.13 -10.68
N SER A 129 17.58 -0.79 -11.32
CA SER A 129 16.25 -1.27 -10.95
C SER A 129 16.17 -2.80 -10.99
N MET A 130 16.69 -3.45 -12.04
CA MET A 130 16.71 -4.92 -12.11
C MET A 130 17.57 -5.55 -11.01
N ARG A 131 18.72 -4.95 -10.66
CA ARG A 131 19.50 -5.40 -9.50
C ARG A 131 18.73 -5.30 -8.19
N CYS A 132 18.02 -4.17 -7.96
CA CYS A 132 17.15 -4.02 -6.79
C CYS A 132 16.07 -5.10 -6.74
N LEU A 133 15.46 -5.42 -7.88
CA LEU A 133 14.44 -6.47 -7.97
C LEU A 133 15.01 -7.85 -7.62
N ASP A 134 16.13 -8.24 -8.21
CA ASP A 134 16.80 -9.52 -7.95
C ASP A 134 17.22 -9.64 -6.49
N ASP A 135 17.77 -8.58 -5.90
CA ASP A 135 18.13 -8.54 -4.49
C ASP A 135 16.90 -8.68 -3.60
N SER A 136 15.81 -7.95 -3.87
CA SER A 136 14.58 -8.02 -3.11
C SER A 136 13.97 -9.42 -3.15
N LEU A 137 13.87 -10.05 -4.32
CA LEU A 137 13.38 -11.43 -4.46
C LEU A 137 14.24 -12.41 -3.64
N ARG A 138 15.56 -12.26 -3.69
CA ARG A 138 16.49 -13.12 -2.94
C ARG A 138 16.36 -12.91 -1.42
N ARG A 139 16.32 -11.65 -0.93
CA ARG A 139 16.21 -11.31 0.50
C ARG A 139 14.85 -11.73 1.06
N LEU A 140 13.78 -11.44 0.33
CA LEU A 140 12.40 -11.82 0.68
C LEU A 140 12.11 -13.31 0.50
N ARG A 141 13.06 -14.09 -0.09
CA ARG A 141 12.96 -15.54 -0.31
C ARG A 141 11.69 -15.94 -1.06
N THR A 142 11.35 -15.19 -2.10
CA THR A 142 10.15 -15.36 -2.89
C THR A 142 10.45 -15.22 -4.39
N ASP A 143 9.62 -15.84 -5.20
CA ASP A 143 9.68 -15.73 -6.66
C ASP A 143 8.78 -14.60 -7.22
N ARG A 144 8.02 -13.91 -6.34
CA ARG A 144 7.10 -12.85 -6.74
C ARG A 144 6.99 -11.74 -5.71
N ILE A 145 6.78 -10.55 -6.21
CA ILE A 145 6.39 -9.34 -5.48
C ILE A 145 5.03 -8.89 -6.04
N ASP A 146 4.05 -8.62 -5.17
CA ASP A 146 2.69 -8.30 -5.64
C ASP A 146 2.58 -6.83 -6.05
N LEU A 147 3.35 -5.93 -5.43
CA LEU A 147 3.48 -4.53 -5.83
C LEU A 147 4.93 -4.08 -5.70
N TRP A 148 5.49 -3.60 -6.81
CA TRP A 148 6.82 -3.01 -6.84
C TRP A 148 6.74 -1.57 -7.31
N GLN A 149 7.25 -0.63 -6.52
CA GLN A 149 7.12 0.80 -6.80
C GLN A 149 8.46 1.52 -6.59
N PHE A 150 8.55 2.74 -7.09
CA PHE A 150 9.69 3.61 -6.82
C PHE A 150 9.63 4.17 -5.41
N HIS A 151 10.79 4.22 -4.74
CA HIS A 151 10.94 4.84 -3.44
C HIS A 151 11.25 6.33 -3.59
N GLU A 152 10.64 7.15 -2.73
CA GLU A 152 10.98 8.58 -2.60
C GLU A 152 10.97 9.36 -3.93
N ILE A 153 9.87 9.33 -4.65
CA ILE A 153 9.66 10.23 -5.80
C ILE A 153 9.45 11.64 -5.25
N ILE A 154 10.47 12.52 -5.38
CA ILE A 154 10.52 13.85 -4.77
C ILE A 154 10.72 14.98 -5.78
N TYR A 155 10.99 14.68 -7.04
CA TYR A 155 11.16 15.66 -8.11
C TYR A 155 10.08 15.50 -9.17
N ASP A 156 9.68 16.61 -9.82
CA ASP A 156 8.64 16.61 -10.85
C ASP A 156 8.97 15.71 -12.05
N ASN A 157 10.26 15.57 -12.36
CA ASN A 157 10.78 14.74 -13.45
C ASN A 157 11.34 13.38 -12.98
N ASP A 158 11.16 13.02 -11.74
CA ASP A 158 11.46 11.71 -11.21
C ASP A 158 10.20 10.84 -11.42
N PRO A 159 10.15 9.92 -12.28
CA PRO A 159 11.10 9.05 -12.98
C PRO A 159 11.15 9.22 -14.52
N ASP A 160 11.42 10.39 -15.02
CA ASP A 160 11.52 10.68 -16.45
C ASP A 160 12.88 10.21 -17.02
N TRP A 161 13.03 8.93 -17.30
CA TRP A 161 14.26 8.30 -17.80
C TRP A 161 14.00 7.20 -18.83
#